data_c241913f8cd0f34e8bcc93074adfac3f
#
_entry.id   c241913f8cd0f34e8bcc93074adfac3f
#
_cell.length_a   1.000
_cell.length_b   1.000
_cell.length_c   1.000
_cell.angle_alpha   90.00
_cell.angle_beta   90.00
_cell.angle_gamma   90.00
#
_symmetry.space_group_name_H-M   'P 1'
#
loop_
_entity.id
_entity.type
_entity.pdbx_description
1 polymer ?
#
loop_
_entity_poly.entity_id
_entity_poly.type
_entity_poly.pdbx_seq_one_letter_code
_entity_poly.pdbx_strand_id
1 'polypeptide(L)'
;FRKMLEGLKHHPIEEAKLMGMGEPMLHPQFDEICKTFKEFFPNAFLIVATNCQYPVKPHTKMGKKFENCMKYIDLLYFSIDGYKESYERDRSPAKWSKLVRFLDDFKYMDRHSCRVTCNYVVNPENVYDIPLIQERIVETYELEELRLNIAQSWSEDKSMPGGYSQEDLLYLKNNWKDNIKGKDKWEFPDCFWVKNGIYTTVEGNVKMCCLNTGAEPFGNLFENTIEEIRETEDYLNIV
;
A
#
# COMPACT_ATOMS: atom_id res chain seq x y z
N PHE A 1 -4.10 8.78 -17.23
CA PHE A 1 -3.41 7.53 -16.83
C PHE A 1 -2.78 6.84 -18.03
N ARG A 2 -3.53 6.52 -19.10
CA ARG A 2 -3.00 5.84 -20.30
C ARG A 2 -1.77 6.55 -20.89
N LYS A 3 -1.80 7.90 -21.02
CA LYS A 3 -0.65 8.69 -21.51
C LYS A 3 0.60 8.53 -20.62
N MET A 4 0.43 8.44 -19.29
CA MET A 4 1.53 8.14 -18.36
C MET A 4 2.13 6.76 -18.64
N LEU A 5 1.27 5.73 -18.84
CA LEU A 5 1.74 4.38 -19.14
C LEU A 5 2.47 4.30 -20.50
N GLU A 6 2.12 5.11 -21.47
CA GLU A 6 2.88 5.23 -22.74
C GLU A 6 4.33 5.66 -22.50
N GLY A 7 4.57 6.57 -21.54
CA GLY A 7 5.92 7.00 -21.16
C GLY A 7 6.74 5.91 -20.45
N LEU A 8 6.08 4.82 -20.00
CA LEU A 8 6.70 3.67 -19.32
C LEU A 8 6.76 2.41 -20.19
N LYS A 9 6.16 2.39 -21.37
CA LYS A 9 5.85 1.15 -22.13
C LYS A 9 7.05 0.28 -22.49
N HIS A 10 8.23 0.88 -22.59
CA HIS A 10 9.48 0.18 -22.94
C HIS A 10 10.29 -0.22 -21.69
N HIS A 11 9.87 0.26 -20.51
CA HIS A 11 10.52 -0.06 -19.25
C HIS A 11 9.96 -1.34 -18.65
N PRO A 12 10.80 -2.31 -18.22
CA PRO A 12 10.33 -3.52 -17.58
C PRO A 12 9.76 -3.20 -16.19
N ILE A 13 8.44 -3.31 -16.02
CA ILE A 13 7.76 -3.15 -14.74
C ILE A 13 7.48 -4.54 -14.17
N GLU A 14 8.12 -4.88 -13.06
CA GLU A 14 7.92 -6.15 -12.35
C GLU A 14 6.81 -6.03 -11.31
N GLU A 15 6.76 -4.90 -10.58
CA GLU A 15 5.78 -4.63 -9.53
C GLU A 15 5.28 -3.18 -9.65
N ALA A 16 3.98 -2.99 -9.46
CA ALA A 16 3.39 -1.65 -9.35
C ALA A 16 2.46 -1.53 -8.14
N LYS A 17 2.47 -0.35 -7.54
CA LYS A 17 1.58 0.01 -6.43
C LYS A 17 0.69 1.18 -6.85
N LEU A 18 -0.58 0.89 -7.12
CA LEU A 18 -1.58 1.92 -7.40
C LEU A 18 -2.21 2.38 -6.07
N MET A 19 -1.42 3.09 -5.29
CA MET A 19 -1.81 3.65 -3.99
C MET A 19 -1.02 4.93 -3.72
N GLY A 20 -1.52 5.75 -2.80
CA GLY A 20 -0.86 6.99 -2.40
C GLY A 20 -1.65 7.68 -1.30
N MET A 21 -1.71 9.01 -1.33
CA MET A 21 -2.56 9.79 -0.44
C MET A 21 -4.02 9.66 -0.88
N GLY A 22 -4.90 9.21 0.03
CA GLY A 22 -6.32 9.02 -0.26
C GLY A 22 -6.73 7.55 -0.41
N GLU A 23 -7.94 7.34 -0.92
CA GLU A 23 -8.54 6.00 -1.10
C GLU A 23 -8.74 5.71 -2.59
N PRO A 24 -7.94 4.80 -3.19
CA PRO A 24 -8.01 4.50 -4.63
C PRO A 24 -9.39 4.04 -5.07
N MET A 25 -10.05 3.21 -4.26
CA MET A 25 -11.35 2.63 -4.60
C MET A 25 -12.48 3.66 -4.70
N LEU A 26 -12.29 4.89 -4.19
CA LEU A 26 -13.26 5.98 -4.36
C LEU A 26 -13.17 6.61 -5.76
N HIS A 27 -12.07 6.42 -6.48
CA HIS A 27 -11.98 6.91 -7.85
C HIS A 27 -13.07 6.24 -8.73
N PRO A 28 -13.88 7.01 -9.50
CA PRO A 28 -15.04 6.47 -10.19
C PRO A 28 -14.72 5.39 -11.25
N GLN A 29 -13.53 5.41 -11.82
CA GLN A 29 -13.04 4.52 -12.87
C GLN A 29 -11.82 3.71 -12.42
N PHE A 30 -11.71 3.35 -11.14
CA PHE A 30 -10.52 2.66 -10.65
C PHE A 30 -10.37 1.23 -11.23
N ASP A 31 -11.48 0.56 -11.51
CA ASP A 31 -11.49 -0.72 -12.22
C ASP A 31 -10.91 -0.61 -13.65
N GLU A 32 -11.25 0.45 -14.37
CA GLU A 32 -10.67 0.71 -15.69
C GLU A 32 -9.18 1.10 -15.60
N ILE A 33 -8.75 1.75 -14.52
CA ILE A 33 -7.34 2.04 -14.25
C ILE A 33 -6.57 0.74 -14.04
N CYS A 34 -7.05 -0.19 -13.20
CA CYS A 34 -6.43 -1.49 -12.97
C CYS A 34 -6.36 -2.32 -14.27
N LYS A 35 -7.45 -2.36 -15.03
CA LYS A 35 -7.51 -3.01 -16.33
C LYS A 35 -6.50 -2.43 -17.30
N THR A 36 -6.49 -1.11 -17.47
CA THR A 36 -5.57 -0.42 -18.37
C THR A 36 -4.11 -0.68 -17.99
N PHE A 37 -3.79 -0.69 -16.68
CA PHE A 37 -2.45 -1.06 -16.23
C PHE A 37 -2.05 -2.46 -16.71
N LYS A 38 -2.91 -3.46 -16.53
CA LYS A 38 -2.65 -4.84 -16.97
C LYS A 38 -2.64 -5.01 -18.50
N GLU A 39 -3.31 -4.15 -19.25
CA GLU A 39 -3.19 -4.12 -20.72
C GLU A 39 -1.78 -3.70 -21.17
N PHE A 40 -1.15 -2.75 -20.47
CA PHE A 40 0.23 -2.30 -20.74
C PHE A 40 1.29 -3.25 -20.18
N PHE A 41 1.07 -3.77 -18.97
CA PHE A 41 2.02 -4.58 -18.22
C PHE A 41 1.36 -5.87 -17.71
N PRO A 42 1.04 -6.82 -18.59
CA PRO A 42 0.26 -8.02 -18.24
C PRO A 42 0.94 -8.90 -17.18
N ASN A 43 2.26 -8.90 -17.14
CA ASN A 43 3.06 -9.73 -16.22
C ASN A 43 3.48 -8.98 -14.93
N ALA A 44 3.26 -7.68 -14.85
CA ALA A 44 3.61 -6.90 -13.66
C ALA A 44 2.69 -7.27 -12.49
N PHE A 45 3.26 -7.42 -11.30
CA PHE A 45 2.53 -7.70 -10.07
C PHE A 45 1.89 -6.41 -9.56
N LEU A 46 0.54 -6.34 -9.58
CA LEU A 46 -0.22 -5.16 -9.19
C LEU A 46 -0.66 -5.22 -7.74
N ILE A 47 -0.24 -4.24 -6.95
CA ILE A 47 -0.58 -4.08 -5.54
C ILE A 47 -1.47 -2.85 -5.36
N VAL A 48 -2.51 -2.98 -4.56
CA VAL A 48 -3.39 -1.88 -4.14
C VAL A 48 -3.60 -1.93 -2.64
N ALA A 49 -3.80 -0.79 -2.01
CA ALA A 49 -4.22 -0.71 -0.60
C ALA A 49 -5.54 0.05 -0.49
N THR A 50 -6.37 -0.37 0.46
CA THR A 50 -7.65 0.29 0.75
C THR A 50 -7.85 0.46 2.26
N ASN A 51 -8.53 1.54 2.63
CA ASN A 51 -8.89 1.83 4.02
C ASN A 51 -10.18 1.13 4.48
N CYS A 52 -10.89 0.44 3.59
CA CYS A 52 -12.11 -0.31 3.88
C CYS A 52 -13.26 0.54 4.51
N GLN A 53 -13.31 1.85 4.24
CA GLN A 53 -14.28 2.77 4.88
C GLN A 53 -15.49 3.12 4.01
N TYR A 54 -15.79 2.31 3.02
CA TYR A 54 -16.94 2.46 2.11
C TYR A 54 -17.67 1.10 1.97
N PRO A 55 -18.98 1.11 1.65
CA PRO A 55 -19.73 -0.13 1.47
C PRO A 55 -19.37 -0.80 0.16
N VAL A 56 -19.20 -2.13 0.19
CA VAL A 56 -18.94 -2.96 -1.01
C VAL A 56 -20.00 -4.02 -1.22
N LYS A 57 -21.21 -3.77 -0.72
CA LYS A 57 -22.32 -4.72 -0.80
C LYS A 57 -22.46 -5.29 -2.21
N PRO A 58 -22.53 -6.63 -2.37
CA PRO A 58 -22.70 -7.30 -3.66
C PRO A 58 -23.86 -6.70 -4.47
N HIS A 59 -23.71 -6.67 -5.80
CA HIS A 59 -24.69 -6.13 -6.76
C HIS A 59 -24.90 -4.61 -6.76
N THR A 60 -24.34 -3.86 -5.80
CA THR A 60 -24.30 -2.39 -5.89
C THR A 60 -23.26 -1.93 -6.91
N LYS A 61 -23.37 -0.67 -7.36
CA LYS A 61 -22.37 -0.09 -8.28
C LYS A 61 -20.95 -0.15 -7.70
N MET A 62 -20.79 0.13 -6.39
CA MET A 62 -19.51 0.09 -5.72
C MET A 62 -19.00 -1.36 -5.56
N GLY A 63 -19.88 -2.31 -5.17
CA GLY A 63 -19.52 -3.72 -5.06
C GLY A 63 -19.04 -4.29 -6.39
N LYS A 64 -19.78 -4.07 -7.48
CA LYS A 64 -19.39 -4.51 -8.84
C LYS A 64 -18.06 -3.90 -9.28
N LYS A 65 -17.84 -2.61 -9.03
CA LYS A 65 -16.56 -1.96 -9.33
C LYS A 65 -15.42 -2.61 -8.53
N PHE A 66 -15.64 -2.87 -7.25
CA PHE A 66 -14.65 -3.51 -6.39
C PHE A 66 -14.30 -4.93 -6.88
N GLU A 67 -15.29 -5.76 -7.21
CA GLU A 67 -15.08 -7.09 -7.82
C GLU A 67 -14.35 -6.99 -9.15
N ASN A 68 -14.67 -6.00 -9.99
CA ASN A 68 -13.95 -5.78 -11.25
C ASN A 68 -12.47 -5.42 -11.02
N CYS A 69 -12.16 -4.64 -9.98
CA CYS A 69 -10.77 -4.35 -9.63
C CYS A 69 -9.99 -5.63 -9.27
N MET A 70 -10.61 -6.53 -8.49
CA MET A 70 -9.96 -7.77 -8.04
C MET A 70 -9.58 -8.74 -9.19
N LYS A 71 -10.16 -8.60 -10.37
CA LYS A 71 -9.74 -9.35 -11.59
C LYS A 71 -8.32 -9.00 -12.05
N TYR A 72 -7.84 -7.82 -11.71
CA TYR A 72 -6.57 -7.27 -12.19
C TYR A 72 -5.53 -7.08 -11.09
N ILE A 73 -5.97 -7.02 -9.83
CA ILE A 73 -5.11 -6.85 -8.66
C ILE A 73 -4.57 -8.20 -8.24
N ASP A 74 -3.24 -8.32 -8.11
CA ASP A 74 -2.60 -9.53 -7.61
C ASP A 74 -2.58 -9.57 -6.08
N LEU A 75 -2.43 -8.39 -5.43
CA LEU A 75 -2.41 -8.28 -3.97
C LEU A 75 -3.15 -7.02 -3.49
N LEU A 76 -4.16 -7.24 -2.66
CA LEU A 76 -4.93 -6.17 -2.04
C LEU A 76 -4.64 -6.10 -0.55
N TYR A 77 -4.17 -4.95 -0.08
CA TYR A 77 -3.96 -4.66 1.33
C TYR A 77 -5.19 -4.02 1.96
N PHE A 78 -5.70 -4.65 3.01
CA PHE A 78 -6.64 -4.01 3.92
C PHE A 78 -5.84 -3.32 5.03
N SER A 79 -5.90 -2.01 5.07
CA SER A 79 -5.16 -1.20 6.03
C SER A 79 -5.90 -1.13 7.35
N ILE A 80 -5.49 -1.96 8.34
CA ILE A 80 -6.18 -2.13 9.62
C ILE A 80 -5.15 -2.03 10.76
N ASP A 81 -5.03 -0.86 11.41
CA ASP A 81 -3.97 -0.56 12.39
C ASP A 81 -4.56 -0.50 13.81
N GLY A 82 -4.99 -1.62 14.36
CA GLY A 82 -5.55 -1.71 15.71
C GLY A 82 -6.93 -2.35 15.76
N TYR A 83 -7.42 -2.58 16.97
CA TYR A 83 -8.72 -3.19 17.24
C TYR A 83 -9.65 -2.16 17.90
N LYS A 84 -10.82 -1.91 17.30
CA LYS A 84 -11.85 -0.98 17.79
C LYS A 84 -11.29 0.42 18.08
N GLU A 85 -11.07 0.75 19.35
CA GLU A 85 -10.68 2.08 19.81
C GLU A 85 -9.31 2.49 19.26
N SER A 86 -8.33 1.62 19.29
CA SER A 86 -7.00 1.88 18.73
C SER A 86 -7.07 2.07 17.21
N TYR A 87 -7.90 1.28 16.50
CA TYR A 87 -8.14 1.48 15.07
C TYR A 87 -8.73 2.86 14.78
N GLU A 88 -9.77 3.28 15.52
CA GLU A 88 -10.41 4.59 15.30
C GLU A 88 -9.50 5.76 15.66
N ARG A 89 -8.61 5.58 16.65
CA ARG A 89 -7.59 6.55 17.03
C ARG A 89 -6.54 6.69 15.93
N ASP A 90 -5.92 5.58 15.52
CA ASP A 90 -4.75 5.57 14.65
C ASP A 90 -5.10 5.86 13.18
N ARG A 91 -6.33 5.56 12.79
CA ARG A 91 -6.84 5.80 11.44
C ARG A 91 -7.96 6.83 11.37
N SER A 92 -7.99 7.77 12.31
CA SER A 92 -8.99 8.84 12.29
C SER A 92 -9.07 9.54 10.91
N PRO A 93 -10.30 9.79 10.36
CA PRO A 93 -11.62 9.65 10.94
C PRO A 93 -12.32 8.31 10.67
N ALA A 94 -11.59 7.22 10.47
CA ALA A 94 -12.15 5.89 10.22
C ALA A 94 -13.07 5.44 11.36
N LYS A 95 -14.03 4.54 11.03
CA LYS A 95 -14.97 3.96 11.98
C LYS A 95 -14.90 2.44 11.94
N TRP A 96 -14.72 1.82 13.11
CA TRP A 96 -14.69 0.37 13.25
C TRP A 96 -15.94 -0.31 12.69
N SER A 97 -17.11 0.27 12.94
CA SER A 97 -18.39 -0.24 12.43
C SER A 97 -18.48 -0.24 10.90
N LYS A 98 -17.81 0.71 10.22
CA LYS A 98 -17.73 0.71 8.76
C LYS A 98 -16.77 -0.36 8.24
N LEU A 99 -15.64 -0.55 8.94
CA LEU A 99 -14.70 -1.63 8.62
C LEU A 99 -15.37 -3.00 8.72
N VAL A 100 -16.04 -3.29 9.84
CA VAL A 100 -16.73 -4.58 10.03
C VAL A 100 -17.78 -4.79 8.93
N ARG A 101 -18.60 -3.79 8.64
CA ARG A 101 -19.57 -3.86 7.56
C ARG A 101 -18.94 -4.11 6.20
N PHE A 102 -17.80 -3.46 5.91
CA PHE A 102 -17.04 -3.71 4.68
C PHE A 102 -16.59 -5.17 4.60
N LEU A 103 -16.02 -5.71 5.69
CA LEU A 103 -15.53 -7.09 5.76
C LEU A 103 -16.68 -8.10 5.64
N ASP A 104 -17.83 -7.84 6.27
CA ASP A 104 -19.01 -8.66 6.15
C ASP A 104 -19.54 -8.72 4.70
N ASP A 105 -19.59 -7.58 4.02
CA ASP A 105 -19.95 -7.52 2.60
C ASP A 105 -18.90 -8.23 1.72
N PHE A 106 -17.61 -8.02 2.01
CA PHE A 106 -16.48 -8.59 1.28
C PHE A 106 -16.45 -10.13 1.32
N LYS A 107 -16.87 -10.74 2.42
CA LYS A 107 -16.90 -12.20 2.60
C LYS A 107 -17.69 -12.92 1.48
N TYR A 108 -18.64 -12.25 0.86
CA TYR A 108 -19.51 -12.79 -0.20
C TYR A 108 -19.08 -12.39 -1.61
N MET A 109 -17.91 -11.77 -1.77
CA MET A 109 -17.43 -11.32 -3.07
C MET A 109 -16.52 -12.35 -3.73
N ASP A 110 -16.54 -12.38 -5.05
CA ASP A 110 -15.57 -13.16 -5.82
C ASP A 110 -14.22 -12.44 -5.79
N ARG A 111 -13.25 -13.08 -5.16
CA ARG A 111 -11.88 -12.55 -5.06
C ARG A 111 -11.06 -12.81 -6.31
N HIS A 112 -11.53 -13.66 -7.22
CA HIS A 112 -10.76 -14.17 -8.34
C HIS A 112 -9.40 -14.72 -7.87
N SER A 113 -8.30 -14.33 -8.53
CA SER A 113 -6.93 -14.66 -8.12
C SER A 113 -6.28 -13.62 -7.19
N CYS A 114 -7.03 -12.59 -6.76
CA CYS A 114 -6.54 -11.54 -5.90
C CYS A 114 -6.25 -12.05 -4.49
N ARG A 115 -5.01 -11.98 -4.07
CA ARG A 115 -4.60 -12.23 -2.70
C ARG A 115 -4.98 -11.06 -1.81
N VAL A 116 -5.49 -11.32 -0.61
CA VAL A 116 -5.93 -10.27 0.30
C VAL A 116 -5.25 -10.42 1.66
N THR A 117 -4.56 -9.37 2.08
CA THR A 117 -3.71 -9.36 3.27
C THR A 117 -4.12 -8.23 4.20
N CYS A 118 -4.18 -8.50 5.50
CA CYS A 118 -4.28 -7.45 6.52
C CYS A 118 -2.92 -6.76 6.65
N ASN A 119 -2.83 -5.49 6.27
CA ASN A 119 -1.65 -4.66 6.43
C ASN A 119 -1.81 -3.79 7.68
N TYR A 120 -0.96 -4.02 8.67
CA TYR A 120 -1.04 -3.44 10.00
C TYR A 120 0.24 -2.65 10.30
N VAL A 121 0.08 -1.37 10.61
CA VAL A 121 1.19 -0.54 11.10
C VAL A 121 1.21 -0.61 12.62
N VAL A 122 2.22 -1.29 13.15
CA VAL A 122 2.41 -1.46 14.60
C VAL A 122 2.96 -0.16 15.19
N ASN A 123 2.43 0.23 16.35
CA ASN A 123 2.98 1.27 17.21
C ASN A 123 2.86 0.84 18.69
N PRO A 124 3.48 1.54 19.66
CA PRO A 124 3.45 1.15 21.05
C PRO A 124 2.03 1.05 21.67
N GLU A 125 1.07 1.80 21.11
CA GLU A 125 -0.29 1.86 21.66
C GLU A 125 -1.22 0.79 21.09
N ASN A 126 -0.82 0.09 20.00
CA ASN A 126 -1.62 -0.93 19.34
C ASN A 126 -0.92 -2.32 19.27
N VAL A 127 0.32 -2.43 19.75
CA VAL A 127 1.14 -3.65 19.65
C VAL A 127 0.47 -4.87 20.28
N TYR A 128 -0.30 -4.68 21.34
CA TYR A 128 -1.01 -5.76 22.03
C TYR A 128 -2.38 -6.11 21.44
N ASP A 129 -2.84 -5.36 20.43
CA ASP A 129 -4.06 -5.69 19.69
C ASP A 129 -3.82 -6.73 18.58
N ILE A 130 -2.57 -7.02 18.25
CA ILE A 130 -2.19 -7.92 17.16
C ILE A 130 -2.89 -9.29 17.24
N PRO A 131 -2.96 -9.98 18.41
CA PRO A 131 -3.67 -11.25 18.51
C PRO A 131 -5.17 -11.14 18.20
N LEU A 132 -5.80 -10.03 18.60
CA LEU A 132 -7.23 -9.78 18.31
C LEU A 132 -7.45 -9.57 16.81
N ILE A 133 -6.55 -8.87 16.14
CA ILE A 133 -6.62 -8.70 14.67
C ILE A 133 -6.41 -10.03 13.97
N GLN A 134 -5.44 -10.83 14.41
CA GLN A 134 -5.21 -12.16 13.84
C GLN A 134 -6.49 -13.02 13.95
N GLU A 135 -7.05 -13.16 15.13
CA GLU A 135 -8.23 -14.02 15.38
C GLU A 135 -9.51 -13.45 14.75
N ARG A 136 -9.81 -12.15 15.03
CA ARG A 136 -11.11 -11.56 14.73
C ARG A 136 -11.21 -11.00 13.31
N ILE A 137 -10.10 -10.75 12.63
CA ILE A 137 -10.08 -10.20 11.28
C ILE A 137 -9.49 -11.21 10.30
N VAL A 138 -8.24 -11.60 10.49
CA VAL A 138 -7.53 -12.41 9.49
C VAL A 138 -8.19 -13.79 9.37
N GLU A 139 -8.40 -14.49 10.46
CA GLU A 139 -8.99 -15.84 10.49
C GLU A 139 -10.50 -15.81 10.17
N THR A 140 -11.25 -14.85 10.76
CA THR A 140 -12.71 -14.76 10.56
C THR A 140 -13.10 -14.46 9.13
N TYR A 141 -12.30 -13.62 8.43
CA TYR A 141 -12.56 -13.22 7.05
C TYR A 141 -11.67 -13.93 6.03
N GLU A 142 -10.91 -14.95 6.47
CA GLU A 142 -10.06 -15.79 5.63
C GLU A 142 -9.09 -14.96 4.78
N LEU A 143 -8.42 -13.98 5.41
CA LEU A 143 -7.34 -13.24 4.78
C LEU A 143 -6.07 -14.09 4.76
N GLU A 144 -5.21 -13.92 3.76
CA GLU A 144 -4.04 -14.79 3.59
C GLU A 144 -2.98 -14.64 4.69
N GLU A 145 -2.74 -13.42 5.13
CA GLU A 145 -1.76 -13.15 6.19
C GLU A 145 -2.07 -11.87 6.96
N LEU A 146 -1.50 -11.78 8.15
CA LEU A 146 -1.30 -10.54 8.89
C LEU A 146 0.12 -10.04 8.61
N ARG A 147 0.24 -8.92 7.89
CA ARG A 147 1.50 -8.27 7.59
C ARG A 147 1.74 -7.12 8.55
N LEU A 148 2.78 -7.19 9.33
CA LEU A 148 3.16 -6.16 10.30
C LEU A 148 4.25 -5.26 9.74
N ASN A 149 4.03 -3.96 9.79
CA ASN A 149 5.02 -2.92 9.48
C ASN A 149 5.26 -2.10 10.73
N ILE A 150 6.49 -2.04 11.17
CA ILE A 150 6.85 -1.24 12.34
C ILE A 150 6.71 0.25 11.98
N ALA A 151 5.95 1.00 12.77
CA ALA A 151 5.84 2.44 12.61
C ALA A 151 7.22 3.07 12.77
N GLN A 152 7.58 3.95 11.85
CA GLN A 152 8.85 4.69 11.89
C GLN A 152 8.55 6.13 12.31
N SER A 153 9.37 6.67 13.19
CA SER A 153 9.37 8.11 13.44
C SER A 153 10.01 8.82 12.25
N TRP A 154 9.30 9.79 11.71
CA TRP A 154 9.82 10.68 10.67
C TRP A 154 10.50 11.93 11.27
N SER A 155 10.63 11.98 12.61
CA SER A 155 11.39 13.04 13.30
C SER A 155 12.90 12.82 13.16
N GLU A 156 13.68 13.89 13.33
CA GLU A 156 15.15 13.85 13.28
C GLU A 156 15.76 12.98 14.38
N ASP A 157 15.03 12.75 15.47
CA ASP A 157 15.44 11.85 16.55
C ASP A 157 15.21 10.39 16.16
N LYS A 158 16.26 9.79 15.62
CA LYS A 158 16.31 8.38 15.16
C LYS A 158 16.62 7.37 16.26
N SER A 159 16.69 7.79 17.53
CA SER A 159 17.21 6.96 18.63
C SER A 159 16.37 5.73 18.94
N MET A 160 15.05 5.77 18.64
CA MET A 160 14.15 4.60 18.73
C MET A 160 13.06 4.71 17.66
N PRO A 161 12.80 3.67 16.86
CA PRO A 161 11.67 3.67 15.94
C PRO A 161 10.37 3.71 16.73
N GLY A 162 9.66 4.84 16.67
CA GLY A 162 8.29 4.97 17.13
C GLY A 162 8.04 4.95 18.64
N GLY A 163 9.07 5.04 19.49
CA GLY A 163 8.88 5.10 20.96
C GLY A 163 8.56 3.76 21.61
N TYR A 164 8.90 2.63 20.98
CA TYR A 164 8.72 1.30 21.57
C TYR A 164 9.58 1.08 22.79
N SER A 165 9.00 0.45 23.82
CA SER A 165 9.76 -0.08 24.96
C SER A 165 10.57 -1.33 24.53
N GLN A 166 11.55 -1.70 25.36
CA GLN A 166 12.26 -2.99 25.16
C GLN A 166 11.30 -4.19 25.26
N GLU A 167 10.28 -4.09 26.10
CA GLU A 167 9.25 -5.12 26.26
C GLU A 167 8.42 -5.28 24.98
N ASP A 168 7.99 -4.19 24.36
CA ASP A 168 7.26 -4.23 23.08
C ASP A 168 8.08 -4.90 21.98
N LEU A 169 9.36 -4.51 21.86
CA LEU A 169 10.26 -5.09 20.86
C LEU A 169 10.51 -6.58 21.10
N LEU A 170 10.66 -6.98 22.36
CA LEU A 170 10.83 -8.39 22.73
C LEU A 170 9.54 -9.19 22.45
N TYR A 171 8.38 -8.63 22.77
CA TYR A 171 7.08 -9.22 22.47
C TYR A 171 6.91 -9.47 20.97
N LEU A 172 7.19 -8.46 20.14
CA LEU A 172 7.12 -8.57 18.68
C LEU A 172 8.10 -9.63 18.15
N LYS A 173 9.34 -9.62 18.63
CA LYS A 173 10.37 -10.58 18.21
C LYS A 173 9.98 -12.02 18.56
N ASN A 174 9.43 -12.25 19.75
CA ASN A 174 9.14 -13.60 20.23
C ASN A 174 7.86 -14.20 19.62
N ASN A 175 6.85 -13.36 19.34
CA ASN A 175 5.53 -13.83 18.93
C ASN A 175 5.23 -13.58 17.45
N TRP A 176 5.81 -12.55 16.83
CA TRP A 176 5.37 -12.03 15.52
C TRP A 176 6.51 -11.82 14.50
N LYS A 177 7.70 -12.36 14.75
CA LYS A 177 8.89 -12.14 13.91
C LYS A 177 8.66 -12.46 12.42
N ASP A 178 7.84 -13.48 12.13
CA ASP A 178 7.62 -13.93 10.74
C ASP A 178 6.57 -13.08 10.00
N ASN A 179 5.75 -12.35 10.76
CA ASN A 179 4.77 -11.41 10.23
C ASN A 179 5.37 -10.03 9.96
N ILE A 180 6.52 -9.68 10.59
CA ILE A 180 7.19 -8.40 10.41
C ILE A 180 7.90 -8.38 9.06
N LYS A 181 7.57 -7.42 8.22
CA LYS A 181 8.18 -7.22 6.91
C LYS A 181 9.26 -6.12 6.97
N GLY A 182 10.30 -6.26 6.19
CA GLY A 182 11.38 -5.27 6.10
C GLY A 182 12.46 -5.38 7.18
N LYS A 183 12.63 -6.52 7.82
CA LYS A 183 13.62 -6.77 8.88
C LYS A 183 15.07 -6.45 8.49
N ASP A 184 15.43 -6.64 7.23
CA ASP A 184 16.82 -6.53 6.74
C ASP A 184 17.21 -5.10 6.33
N LYS A 185 16.30 -4.12 6.52
CA LYS A 185 16.48 -2.73 6.05
C LYS A 185 16.90 -1.73 7.13
N TRP A 186 17.34 -2.21 8.27
CA TRP A 186 17.87 -1.35 9.36
C TRP A 186 19.28 -0.84 9.09
N GLU A 187 20.02 -1.48 8.18
CA GLU A 187 21.27 -0.96 7.63
C GLU A 187 20.88 -0.29 6.30
N PHE A 188 20.99 1.04 6.23
CA PHE A 188 20.77 1.82 5.03
C PHE A 188 22.03 1.81 4.14
N PRO A 189 22.29 0.76 3.36
CA PRO A 189 23.03 0.97 2.13
C PRO A 189 22.03 1.42 1.08
N ASP A 190 22.38 2.33 0.26
CA ASP A 190 21.70 2.81 -0.94
C ASP A 190 20.19 2.47 -1.05
N CYS A 191 19.33 3.47 -0.94
CA CYS A 191 17.90 3.23 -0.98
C CYS A 191 17.52 2.48 -2.27
N PHE A 192 17.04 1.24 -2.15
CA PHE A 192 16.59 0.41 -3.28
C PHE A 192 15.63 1.16 -4.21
N TRP A 193 14.72 1.96 -3.64
CA TRP A 193 13.71 2.69 -4.40
C TRP A 193 14.30 3.79 -5.29
N VAL A 194 15.39 4.42 -4.89
CA VAL A 194 16.05 5.46 -5.70
C VAL A 194 16.64 4.84 -6.97
N LYS A 195 17.25 3.67 -6.87
CA LYS A 195 17.90 3.00 -8.01
C LYS A 195 16.94 2.21 -8.89
N ASN A 196 15.97 1.55 -8.29
CA ASN A 196 15.14 0.55 -8.99
C ASN A 196 13.67 0.92 -9.05
N GLY A 197 13.22 1.94 -8.31
CA GLY A 197 11.84 2.37 -8.29
C GLY A 197 11.57 3.55 -9.22
N ILE A 198 10.29 3.74 -9.51
CA ILE A 198 9.76 4.93 -10.18
C ILE A 198 8.56 5.37 -9.34
N TYR A 199 8.62 6.56 -8.75
CA TYR A 199 7.48 7.15 -8.08
C TYR A 199 6.89 8.24 -8.96
N THR A 200 5.58 8.14 -9.25
CA THR A 200 4.89 9.14 -10.07
C THR A 200 3.69 9.71 -9.33
N THR A 201 3.44 11.01 -9.52
CA THR A 201 2.22 11.66 -9.05
C THR A 201 1.09 11.50 -10.08
N VAL A 202 -0.13 11.89 -9.73
CA VAL A 202 -1.29 11.87 -10.64
C VAL A 202 -1.15 12.87 -11.80
N GLU A 203 -0.32 13.88 -11.63
CA GLU A 203 0.06 14.87 -12.66
C GLU A 203 1.16 14.36 -13.60
N GLY A 204 1.65 13.13 -13.40
CA GLY A 204 2.69 12.51 -14.20
C GLY A 204 4.12 12.86 -13.79
N ASN A 205 4.32 13.64 -12.74
CA ASN A 205 5.64 14.01 -12.26
C ASN A 205 6.40 12.80 -11.69
N VAL A 206 7.62 12.57 -12.16
CA VAL A 206 8.53 11.56 -11.64
C VAL A 206 9.38 12.15 -10.52
N LYS A 207 9.34 11.54 -9.36
CA LYS A 207 10.07 11.98 -8.16
C LYS A 207 10.90 10.84 -7.59
N MET A 208 11.84 11.15 -6.72
CA MET A 208 12.74 10.21 -6.07
C MET A 208 11.99 9.13 -5.28
N CYS A 209 11.03 9.54 -4.45
CA CYS A 209 10.21 8.61 -3.66
C CYS A 209 8.93 9.31 -3.14
N CYS A 210 8.01 8.51 -2.60
CA CYS A 210 6.75 9.00 -2.03
C CYS A 210 6.92 9.86 -0.76
N LEU A 211 8.08 9.83 -0.12
CA LEU A 211 8.35 10.55 1.13
C LEU A 211 8.91 11.96 0.88
N ASN A 212 9.52 12.19 -0.27
CA ASN A 212 10.06 13.50 -0.64
C ASN A 212 9.11 14.23 -1.59
N THR A 213 7.90 14.52 -1.11
CA THR A 213 6.85 15.17 -1.91
C THR A 213 7.16 16.62 -2.24
N GLY A 214 7.99 17.30 -1.43
CA GLY A 214 8.41 18.68 -1.65
C GLY A 214 9.57 18.87 -2.63
N ALA A 215 10.26 17.79 -3.04
CA ALA A 215 11.34 17.89 -4.03
C ALA A 215 10.80 18.20 -5.43
N GLU A 216 11.61 18.91 -6.22
CA GLU A 216 11.34 19.11 -7.64
C GLU A 216 11.30 17.76 -8.37
N PRO A 217 10.43 17.60 -9.37
CA PRO A 217 10.38 16.39 -10.18
C PRO A 217 11.56 16.33 -11.15
N PHE A 218 12.03 15.14 -11.46
CA PHE A 218 13.05 14.89 -12.49
C PHE A 218 12.53 15.06 -13.91
N GLY A 219 11.22 15.00 -14.10
CA GLY A 219 10.53 15.13 -15.36
C GLY A 219 9.07 14.70 -15.25
N ASN A 220 8.38 14.66 -16.39
CA ASN A 220 6.95 14.36 -16.43
C ASN A 220 6.63 13.32 -17.50
N LEU A 221 5.96 12.22 -17.14
CA LEU A 221 5.58 11.12 -18.05
C LEU A 221 4.47 11.49 -19.05
N PHE A 222 3.91 12.70 -18.96
CA PHE A 222 3.05 13.22 -20.01
C PHE A 222 3.83 13.90 -21.15
N GLU A 223 5.12 14.15 -20.93
CA GLU A 223 5.98 14.89 -21.85
C GLU A 223 7.19 14.07 -22.29
N ASN A 224 7.74 13.25 -21.40
CA ASN A 224 8.97 12.48 -21.57
C ASN A 224 8.73 10.99 -21.33
N THR A 225 9.59 10.14 -21.90
CA THR A 225 9.71 8.73 -21.48
C THR A 225 10.53 8.62 -20.20
N ILE A 226 10.44 7.48 -19.51
CA ILE A 226 11.24 7.26 -18.30
C ILE A 226 12.73 7.16 -18.61
N GLU A 227 13.08 6.65 -19.80
CA GLU A 227 14.45 6.58 -20.28
C GLU A 227 15.05 7.99 -20.42
N GLU A 228 14.32 8.90 -21.09
CA GLU A 228 14.73 10.31 -21.23
C GLU A 228 14.89 11.00 -19.87
N ILE A 229 13.97 10.76 -18.92
CA ILE A 229 14.06 11.33 -17.57
C ILE A 229 15.28 10.81 -16.83
N ARG A 230 15.61 9.52 -16.96
CA ARG A 230 16.77 8.90 -16.30
C ARG A 230 18.11 9.33 -16.88
N GLU A 231 18.15 9.89 -18.07
CA GLU A 231 19.35 10.46 -18.69
C GLU A 231 19.59 11.92 -18.29
N THR A 232 18.67 12.55 -17.56
CA THR A 232 18.85 13.95 -17.11
C THR A 232 19.97 14.04 -16.07
N GLU A 233 20.69 15.14 -16.05
CA GLU A 233 21.76 15.41 -15.08
C GLU A 233 21.23 15.36 -13.65
N ASP A 234 20.04 15.90 -13.40
CA ASP A 234 19.40 15.91 -12.08
C ASP A 234 19.13 14.50 -11.56
N TYR A 235 18.70 13.57 -12.43
CA TYR A 235 18.51 12.17 -12.04
C TYR A 235 19.83 11.46 -11.79
N LEU A 236 20.80 11.62 -12.68
CA LEU A 236 22.12 10.97 -12.61
C LEU A 236 22.94 11.40 -11.37
N ASN A 237 22.76 12.63 -10.90
CA ASN A 237 23.47 13.14 -9.72
C ASN A 237 22.95 12.54 -8.39
N ILE A 238 21.78 11.85 -8.39
CA ILE A 238 21.18 11.29 -7.19
C ILE A 238 21.37 9.77 -7.10
N VAL A 239 21.54 9.09 -8.22
CA VAL A 239 21.68 7.63 -8.33
C VAL A 239 23.15 7.22 -8.38
#